data_b640ded73446925d13a9693e440e38bd
#
_entry.id   b640ded73446925d13a9693e440e38bd
#
_cell.length_a   1.000
_cell.length_b   1.000
_cell.length_c   1.000
_cell.angle_alpha   90.00
_cell.angle_beta   90.00
_cell.angle_gamma   90.00
#
_symmetry.space_group_name_H-M   'P 1'
#
loop_
_entity.id
_entity.type
_entity.pdbx_description
1 polymer ?
#
loop_
_entity_poly.entity_id
_entity_poly.type
_entity_poly.pdbx_seq_one_letter_code
_entity_poly.pdbx_strand_id
1 'polypeptide(L)'
;RRHAADRGGELPHDFRLFGVAEIHVVGNRQRPSADGGDIAPGFRDGLFAGSGVGKSVTLGMMTRGTTAQVVVVGLIGERGREVKEFIEEILGEDGRRRSVVVAAPADASPLMRLKGCQTALTIAEYFRDQGLDVLLLMDSLTRFAQAQREIALSVGEPPATKGYPPSVFAKLPALVERAGNGSAEQGSITAFFTVLTEGDDLQDPIADASRAILDGHIVLSREMADAGHYPAIDVEKSVSRVMPQITTEEHVLMSKAVRQVLSICRKNQDLVSIGA
;
A
#
# COMPACT_ATOMS: atom_id res chain seq x y z
N ARG A 1 -28.73 28.74 -26.45
CA ARG A 1 -29.14 27.96 -25.26
C ARG A 1 -29.32 26.51 -25.72
N ARG A 2 -28.30 25.67 -25.54
CA ARG A 2 -28.42 24.22 -25.70
C ARG A 2 -27.80 23.59 -24.46
N HIS A 3 -28.61 22.82 -23.75
CA HIS A 3 -28.24 21.98 -22.63
C HIS A 3 -27.13 21.00 -23.04
N ALA A 4 -25.99 21.04 -22.34
CA ALA A 4 -25.04 19.94 -22.34
C ALA A 4 -25.63 18.84 -21.45
N ALA A 5 -25.99 17.74 -22.05
CA ALA A 5 -26.48 16.55 -21.38
C ALA A 5 -25.31 15.91 -20.62
N ASP A 6 -25.52 15.75 -19.35
CA ASP A 6 -24.76 14.95 -18.41
C ASP A 6 -24.64 13.51 -18.94
N ARG A 7 -23.47 13.15 -19.45
CA ARG A 7 -23.13 11.75 -19.78
C ARG A 7 -22.45 11.13 -18.57
N GLY A 8 -23.26 10.81 -17.58
CA GLY A 8 -22.88 9.87 -16.54
C GLY A 8 -22.62 8.50 -17.17
N GLY A 9 -21.36 8.20 -17.48
CA GLY A 9 -20.95 6.87 -17.91
C GLY A 9 -21.03 5.93 -16.72
N GLU A 10 -22.08 5.13 -16.60
CA GLU A 10 -22.10 3.95 -15.74
C GLU A 10 -21.03 3.00 -16.22
N LEU A 11 -20.08 2.66 -15.34
CA LEU A 11 -19.16 1.56 -15.59
C LEU A 11 -19.93 0.25 -15.68
N PRO A 12 -19.67 -0.63 -16.67
CA PRO A 12 -20.34 -1.91 -16.79
C PRO A 12 -20.16 -2.73 -15.52
N HIS A 13 -21.24 -3.29 -14.99
CA HIS A 13 -21.31 -4.03 -13.73
C HIS A 13 -20.53 -5.37 -13.72
N ASP A 14 -20.00 -5.84 -14.85
CA ASP A 14 -19.26 -7.11 -14.93
C ASP A 14 -18.07 -7.00 -15.88
N PHE A 15 -16.88 -6.78 -15.32
CA PHE A 15 -15.63 -7.07 -16.01
C PHE A 15 -15.12 -8.44 -15.56
N ARG A 16 -15.54 -9.50 -16.20
CA ARG A 16 -14.88 -10.80 -16.14
C ARG A 16 -13.74 -10.81 -17.15
N LEU A 17 -12.55 -10.46 -16.72
CA LEU A 17 -11.34 -10.75 -17.46
C LEU A 17 -10.95 -12.20 -17.18
N PHE A 18 -10.88 -13.00 -18.25
CA PHE A 18 -10.53 -14.40 -18.31
C PHE A 18 -9.60 -14.86 -17.19
N GLY A 19 -10.13 -15.64 -16.22
CA GLY A 19 -9.39 -16.53 -15.33
C GLY A 19 -8.39 -15.89 -14.35
N VAL A 20 -8.30 -14.58 -14.24
CA VAL A 20 -7.31 -13.86 -13.45
C VAL A 20 -8.01 -12.95 -12.46
N ALA A 21 -8.11 -13.36 -11.22
CA ALA A 21 -8.63 -12.59 -10.08
C ALA A 21 -10.11 -12.15 -10.19
N GLU A 22 -10.85 -12.24 -9.10
CA GLU A 22 -12.15 -11.58 -8.99
C GLU A 22 -11.94 -10.07 -8.90
N ILE A 23 -12.52 -9.32 -9.84
CA ILE A 23 -12.52 -7.86 -9.81
C ILE A 23 -13.90 -7.44 -9.35
N HIS A 24 -13.98 -6.89 -8.13
CA HIS A 24 -15.19 -6.28 -7.61
C HIS A 24 -15.14 -4.77 -7.89
N VAL A 25 -15.92 -4.30 -8.87
CA VAL A 25 -16.12 -2.86 -9.08
C VAL A 25 -17.36 -2.45 -8.29
N VAL A 26 -17.15 -1.66 -7.26
CA VAL A 26 -18.24 -1.21 -6.40
C VAL A 26 -18.29 0.32 -6.42
N GLY A 27 -19.29 0.87 -7.13
CA GLY A 27 -19.86 2.14 -6.80
C GLY A 27 -19.66 3.36 -7.66
N ASN A 28 -20.60 4.25 -7.45
CA ASN A 28 -20.88 5.47 -8.17
C ASN A 28 -20.03 6.66 -7.67
N ARG A 29 -19.65 7.57 -8.58
CA ARG A 29 -18.83 8.75 -8.28
C ARG A 29 -19.60 9.77 -7.44
N GLN A 30 -19.12 10.09 -6.24
CA GLN A 30 -19.41 11.36 -5.56
C GLN A 30 -18.09 12.02 -5.17
N ARG A 31 -17.97 13.34 -5.42
CA ARG A 31 -16.78 14.13 -5.03
C ARG A 31 -16.69 14.20 -3.51
N PRO A 32 -15.53 13.93 -2.89
CA PRO A 32 -15.33 14.12 -1.46
C PRO A 32 -15.29 15.61 -1.08
N SER A 33 -15.72 15.91 0.13
CA SER A 33 -15.59 17.23 0.76
C SER A 33 -14.16 17.50 1.25
N ALA A 34 -13.78 18.78 1.30
CA ALA A 34 -12.42 19.31 1.38
C ALA A 34 -11.69 19.23 2.74
N ASP A 35 -12.02 18.32 3.66
CA ASP A 35 -11.50 18.33 5.03
C ASP A 35 -10.76 17.06 5.50
N GLY A 36 -9.98 16.43 4.64
CA GLY A 36 -9.15 15.26 5.00
C GLY A 36 -7.66 15.56 4.84
N GLY A 37 -6.86 15.17 5.82
CA GLY A 37 -5.41 15.43 5.85
C GLY A 37 -4.69 14.99 4.57
N ASP A 38 -3.97 15.92 4.00
CA ASP A 38 -3.33 15.80 2.69
C ASP A 38 -2.16 14.82 2.72
N ILE A 39 -2.38 13.62 2.19
CA ILE A 39 -1.26 12.83 1.65
C ILE A 39 -0.94 13.48 0.30
N ALA A 40 0.25 14.01 0.14
CA ALA A 40 0.64 14.65 -1.12
C ALA A 40 0.51 13.66 -2.28
N PRO A 41 -0.03 14.08 -3.43
CA PRO A 41 -0.30 13.19 -4.55
C PRO A 41 0.98 12.59 -5.12
N GLY A 42 0.91 11.31 -5.49
CA GLY A 42 1.95 10.62 -6.25
C GLY A 42 3.07 9.96 -5.44
N PHE A 43 2.91 9.71 -4.14
CA PHE A 43 3.90 8.97 -3.34
C PHE A 43 3.78 7.47 -3.48
N ARG A 44 4.94 6.83 -3.24
CA ARG A 44 5.11 5.38 -3.19
C ARG A 44 5.71 5.00 -1.84
N ASP A 45 4.86 4.76 -0.85
CA ASP A 45 5.29 4.42 0.49
C ASP A 45 5.16 2.92 0.78
N GLY A 46 6.03 2.44 1.68
CA GLY A 46 5.98 1.08 2.20
C GLY A 46 5.25 1.01 3.54
N LEU A 47 4.37 0.03 3.71
CA LEU A 47 3.84 -0.35 5.02
C LEU A 47 4.47 -1.68 5.44
N PHE A 48 5.46 -1.61 6.33
CA PHE A 48 6.21 -2.77 6.81
C PHE A 48 5.54 -3.31 8.07
N ALA A 49 5.15 -4.57 8.02
CA ALA A 49 4.37 -5.17 9.08
C ALA A 49 4.67 -6.66 9.24
N GLY A 50 4.82 -7.10 10.48
CA GLY A 50 4.71 -8.51 10.83
C GLY A 50 3.26 -9.00 10.82
N SER A 51 3.05 -10.26 11.20
CA SER A 51 1.70 -10.82 11.34
C SER A 51 1.00 -10.28 12.60
N GLY A 52 -0.26 -9.90 12.51
CA GLY A 52 -1.09 -9.56 13.67
C GLY A 52 -0.86 -8.17 14.29
N VAL A 53 -0.10 -7.29 13.65
CA VAL A 53 0.21 -5.94 14.16
C VAL A 53 -0.78 -4.85 13.71
N GLY A 54 -1.91 -5.22 13.10
CA GLY A 54 -2.93 -4.27 12.66
C GLY A 54 -2.77 -3.76 11.23
N LYS A 55 -2.01 -4.45 10.35
CA LYS A 55 -1.81 -4.08 8.94
C LYS A 55 -3.11 -3.78 8.21
N SER A 56 -4.05 -4.72 8.19
CA SER A 56 -5.31 -4.59 7.45
C SER A 56 -6.19 -3.46 7.98
N VAL A 57 -6.20 -3.27 9.31
CA VAL A 57 -6.92 -2.15 9.96
C VAL A 57 -6.31 -0.81 9.53
N THR A 58 -4.97 -0.72 9.51
CA THR A 58 -4.26 0.50 9.06
C THR A 58 -4.56 0.80 7.59
N LEU A 59 -4.55 -0.21 6.70
CA LEU A 59 -4.97 -0.03 5.30
C LEU A 59 -6.42 0.46 5.20
N GLY A 60 -7.32 -0.09 6.02
CA GLY A 60 -8.71 0.37 6.09
C GLY A 60 -8.84 1.82 6.59
N MET A 61 -8.02 2.24 7.54
CA MET A 61 -7.96 3.65 7.97
C MET A 61 -7.52 4.56 6.82
N MET A 62 -6.52 4.15 6.04
CA MET A 62 -6.05 4.90 4.87
C MET A 62 -7.17 5.03 3.82
N THR A 63 -7.93 3.96 3.54
CA THR A 63 -9.05 4.03 2.59
C THR A 63 -10.17 4.97 3.03
N ARG A 64 -10.45 5.03 4.32
CA ARG A 64 -11.48 5.94 4.86
C ARG A 64 -11.02 7.38 4.94
N GLY A 65 -9.75 7.60 5.29
CA GLY A 65 -9.18 8.93 5.51
C GLY A 65 -8.65 9.63 4.26
N THR A 66 -8.60 8.94 3.10
CA THR A 66 -8.05 9.53 1.87
C THR A 66 -9.04 10.47 1.19
N THR A 67 -8.51 11.55 0.63
CA THR A 67 -9.19 12.48 -0.28
C THR A 67 -9.17 11.99 -1.73
N ALA A 68 -8.43 10.93 -2.06
CA ALA A 68 -8.38 10.36 -3.39
C ALA A 68 -9.77 9.99 -3.90
N GLN A 69 -10.02 10.30 -5.17
CA GLN A 69 -11.32 10.09 -5.81
C GLN A 69 -11.63 8.62 -6.05
N VAL A 70 -10.58 7.82 -6.27
CA VAL A 70 -10.67 6.38 -6.50
C VAL A 70 -9.67 5.66 -5.62
N VAL A 71 -10.09 4.52 -5.05
CA VAL A 71 -9.20 3.61 -4.32
C VAL A 71 -9.08 2.32 -5.11
N VAL A 72 -7.86 1.89 -5.38
CA VAL A 72 -7.60 0.57 -5.98
C VAL A 72 -6.87 -0.29 -4.96
N VAL A 73 -7.41 -1.46 -4.67
CA VAL A 73 -6.84 -2.38 -3.68
C VAL A 73 -6.45 -3.68 -4.37
N GLY A 74 -5.16 -4.02 -4.33
CA GLY A 74 -4.65 -5.31 -4.77
C GLY A 74 -4.40 -6.22 -3.56
N LEU A 75 -5.24 -7.22 -3.34
CA LEU A 75 -5.09 -8.24 -2.29
C LEU A 75 -4.47 -9.50 -2.89
N ILE A 76 -3.15 -9.60 -2.78
CA ILE A 76 -2.37 -10.61 -3.48
C ILE A 76 -1.75 -11.60 -2.51
N GLY A 77 -2.15 -12.86 -2.62
CA GLY A 77 -1.64 -13.94 -1.76
C GLY A 77 -2.19 -13.90 -0.34
N GLU A 78 -3.25 -13.14 -0.10
CA GLU A 78 -3.98 -13.15 1.16
C GLU A 78 -4.99 -14.32 1.21
N ARG A 79 -5.39 -14.74 2.40
CA ARG A 79 -6.37 -15.82 2.54
C ARG A 79 -7.76 -15.35 2.10
N GLY A 80 -8.55 -16.20 1.46
CA GLY A 80 -9.88 -15.86 0.99
C GLY A 80 -10.78 -15.27 2.09
N ARG A 81 -10.67 -15.74 3.35
CA ARG A 81 -11.35 -15.16 4.49
C ARG A 81 -10.92 -13.71 4.75
N GLU A 82 -9.61 -13.41 4.69
CA GLU A 82 -9.08 -12.07 4.93
C GLU A 82 -9.48 -11.10 3.82
N VAL A 83 -9.56 -11.59 2.58
CA VAL A 83 -10.10 -10.85 1.43
C VAL A 83 -11.56 -10.46 1.68
N LYS A 84 -12.38 -11.43 2.11
CA LYS A 84 -13.79 -11.18 2.43
C LYS A 84 -13.95 -10.17 3.56
N GLU A 85 -13.25 -10.36 4.67
CA GLU A 85 -13.25 -9.46 5.83
C GLU A 85 -12.83 -8.03 5.43
N PHE A 86 -11.81 -7.90 4.59
CA PHE A 86 -11.37 -6.60 4.10
C PHE A 86 -12.45 -5.88 3.30
N ILE A 87 -13.13 -6.59 2.39
CA ILE A 87 -14.17 -6.02 1.54
C ILE A 87 -15.44 -5.67 2.34
N GLU A 88 -15.89 -6.58 3.21
CA GLU A 88 -17.17 -6.45 3.89
C GLU A 88 -17.09 -5.55 5.13
N GLU A 89 -16.04 -5.69 5.94
CA GLU A 89 -15.92 -5.04 7.24
C GLU A 89 -14.99 -3.85 7.22
N ILE A 90 -13.78 -3.99 6.61
CA ILE A 90 -12.75 -2.97 6.68
C ILE A 90 -13.05 -1.81 5.73
N LEU A 91 -13.36 -2.08 4.47
CA LEU A 91 -13.80 -1.06 3.51
C LEU A 91 -15.16 -0.48 3.90
N GLY A 92 -16.07 -1.33 4.36
CA GLY A 92 -17.44 -0.94 4.63
C GLY A 92 -18.19 -0.50 3.36
N GLU A 93 -19.42 -0.02 3.52
CA GLU A 93 -20.26 0.36 2.37
C GLU A 93 -19.72 1.59 1.63
N ASP A 94 -19.33 2.63 2.35
CA ASP A 94 -18.83 3.88 1.75
C ASP A 94 -17.47 3.69 1.08
N GLY A 95 -16.57 2.92 1.69
CA GLY A 95 -15.28 2.58 1.08
C GLY A 95 -15.45 1.79 -0.20
N ARG A 96 -16.37 0.84 -0.24
CA ARG A 96 -16.68 0.04 -1.44
C ARG A 96 -17.19 0.86 -2.61
N ARG A 97 -17.95 1.92 -2.36
CA ARG A 97 -18.53 2.78 -3.41
C ARG A 97 -17.50 3.48 -4.30
N ARG A 98 -16.29 3.69 -3.80
CA ARG A 98 -15.19 4.35 -4.52
C ARG A 98 -13.96 3.46 -4.71
N SER A 99 -14.09 2.16 -4.45
CA SER A 99 -12.99 1.22 -4.52
C SER A 99 -13.14 0.21 -5.64
N VAL A 100 -12.01 -0.16 -6.22
CA VAL A 100 -11.86 -1.35 -7.06
C VAL A 100 -10.95 -2.32 -6.33
N VAL A 101 -11.41 -3.55 -6.11
CA VAL A 101 -10.61 -4.58 -5.43
C VAL A 101 -10.20 -5.66 -6.44
N VAL A 102 -8.90 -5.88 -6.54
CA VAL A 102 -8.31 -6.98 -7.31
C VAL A 102 -7.78 -8.02 -6.33
N ALA A 103 -8.39 -9.18 -6.28
CA ALA A 103 -7.97 -10.25 -5.38
C ALA A 103 -7.36 -11.42 -6.14
N ALA A 104 -6.17 -11.86 -5.70
CA ALA A 104 -5.55 -13.11 -6.11
C ALA A 104 -5.16 -13.89 -4.84
N PRO A 105 -6.04 -14.79 -4.35
CA PRO A 105 -5.85 -15.47 -3.07
C PRO A 105 -4.57 -16.31 -3.01
N ALA A 106 -4.21 -16.78 -1.82
CA ALA A 106 -2.97 -17.52 -1.57
C ALA A 106 -2.89 -18.87 -2.32
N ASP A 107 -4.02 -19.48 -2.62
CA ASP A 107 -4.17 -20.72 -3.40
C ASP A 107 -4.16 -20.48 -4.91
N ALA A 108 -4.19 -19.22 -5.37
CA ALA A 108 -4.03 -18.90 -6.77
C ALA A 108 -2.61 -19.21 -7.27
N SER A 109 -2.49 -19.59 -8.56
CA SER A 109 -1.18 -19.88 -9.15
C SER A 109 -0.23 -18.67 -9.05
N PRO A 110 1.10 -18.90 -9.05
CA PRO A 110 2.08 -17.82 -9.03
C PRO A 110 1.87 -16.81 -10.15
N LEU A 111 1.52 -17.28 -11.34
CA LEU A 111 1.24 -16.41 -12.48
C LEU A 111 0.01 -15.53 -12.24
N MET A 112 -1.06 -16.04 -11.64
CA MET A 112 -2.24 -15.27 -11.30
C MET A 112 -1.94 -14.22 -10.24
N ARG A 113 -1.19 -14.55 -9.20
CA ARG A 113 -0.76 -13.59 -8.17
C ARG A 113 0.07 -12.46 -8.79
N LEU A 114 0.99 -12.79 -9.70
CA LEU A 114 1.81 -11.81 -10.40
C LEU A 114 0.97 -10.91 -11.31
N LYS A 115 0.05 -11.50 -12.08
CA LYS A 115 -0.88 -10.76 -12.94
C LYS A 115 -1.87 -9.92 -12.14
N GLY A 116 -2.31 -10.37 -10.98
CA GLY A 116 -3.16 -9.59 -10.07
C GLY A 116 -2.54 -8.25 -9.69
N CYS A 117 -1.25 -8.24 -9.31
CA CYS A 117 -0.51 -6.99 -9.05
C CYS A 117 -0.50 -6.08 -10.27
N GLN A 118 -0.18 -6.63 -11.45
CA GLN A 118 -0.14 -5.86 -12.69
C GLN A 118 -1.51 -5.28 -13.07
N THR A 119 -2.58 -6.06 -12.88
CA THR A 119 -3.96 -5.64 -13.15
C THR A 119 -4.37 -4.50 -12.23
N ALA A 120 -4.08 -4.59 -10.93
CA ALA A 120 -4.38 -3.51 -9.99
C ALA A 120 -3.70 -2.19 -10.40
N LEU A 121 -2.41 -2.24 -10.78
CA LEU A 121 -1.70 -1.08 -11.29
C LEU A 121 -2.29 -0.55 -12.60
N THR A 122 -2.61 -1.42 -13.55
CA THR A 122 -3.23 -0.99 -14.82
C THR A 122 -4.57 -0.31 -14.61
N ILE A 123 -5.37 -0.76 -13.64
CA ILE A 123 -6.63 -0.10 -13.26
C ILE A 123 -6.35 1.27 -12.63
N ALA A 124 -5.34 1.37 -11.76
CA ALA A 124 -4.94 2.64 -11.17
C ALA A 124 -4.45 3.64 -12.25
N GLU A 125 -3.63 3.18 -13.20
CA GLU A 125 -3.17 3.97 -14.33
C GLU A 125 -4.33 4.46 -15.19
N TYR A 126 -5.32 3.61 -15.46
CA TYR A 126 -6.51 3.99 -16.22
C TYR A 126 -7.27 5.17 -15.60
N PHE A 127 -7.43 5.19 -14.28
CA PHE A 127 -8.09 6.32 -13.61
C PHE A 127 -7.20 7.56 -13.53
N ARG A 128 -5.88 7.40 -13.28
CA ARG A 128 -4.91 8.49 -13.34
C ARG A 128 -4.94 9.18 -14.70
N ASP A 129 -4.95 8.41 -15.77
CA ASP A 129 -4.92 8.93 -17.13
C ASP A 129 -6.22 9.69 -17.51
N GLN A 130 -7.28 9.54 -16.71
CA GLN A 130 -8.51 10.34 -16.79
C GLN A 130 -8.48 11.60 -15.89
N GLY A 131 -7.34 11.96 -15.33
CA GLY A 131 -7.18 13.12 -14.47
C GLY A 131 -7.69 12.92 -13.04
N LEU A 132 -7.79 11.67 -12.57
CA LEU A 132 -8.27 11.36 -11.21
C LEU A 132 -7.10 11.05 -10.29
N ASP A 133 -7.20 11.50 -9.04
CA ASP A 133 -6.29 11.09 -7.97
C ASP A 133 -6.70 9.73 -7.44
N VAL A 134 -5.76 8.80 -7.47
CA VAL A 134 -5.94 7.40 -7.10
C VAL A 134 -5.12 7.06 -5.87
N LEU A 135 -5.73 6.43 -4.88
CA LEU A 135 -5.03 5.71 -3.84
C LEU A 135 -4.90 4.25 -4.24
N LEU A 136 -3.67 3.76 -4.41
CA LEU A 136 -3.38 2.35 -4.64
C LEU A 136 -2.88 1.70 -3.35
N LEU A 137 -3.55 0.65 -2.89
CA LEU A 137 -3.09 -0.20 -1.80
C LEU A 137 -2.72 -1.57 -2.38
N MET A 138 -1.44 -1.95 -2.32
CA MET A 138 -0.94 -3.23 -2.84
C MET A 138 -0.49 -4.13 -1.68
N ASP A 139 -1.29 -5.11 -1.35
CA ASP A 139 -0.99 -6.09 -0.30
C ASP A 139 -0.75 -7.47 -0.93
N SER A 140 0.52 -7.91 -1.17
CA SER A 140 1.79 -7.30 -0.75
C SER A 140 2.89 -7.44 -1.81
N LEU A 141 3.93 -6.60 -1.75
CA LEU A 141 5.17 -6.77 -2.54
C LEU A 141 5.86 -8.09 -2.20
N THR A 142 5.82 -8.52 -0.95
CA THR A 142 6.40 -9.82 -0.53
C THR A 142 5.74 -10.97 -1.28
N ARG A 143 4.41 -10.95 -1.46
CA ARG A 143 3.68 -11.98 -2.21
C ARG A 143 3.96 -11.92 -3.71
N PHE A 144 4.13 -10.73 -4.26
CA PHE A 144 4.61 -10.54 -5.63
C PHE A 144 6.00 -11.17 -5.81
N ALA A 145 6.94 -10.88 -4.92
CA ALA A 145 8.30 -11.41 -4.94
C ALA A 145 8.31 -12.94 -4.82
N GLN A 146 7.49 -13.51 -3.93
CA GLN A 146 7.33 -14.95 -3.77
C GLN A 146 6.78 -15.60 -5.05
N ALA A 147 5.75 -15.02 -5.67
CA ALA A 147 5.19 -15.53 -6.92
C ALA A 147 6.22 -15.49 -8.06
N GLN A 148 7.00 -14.41 -8.18
CA GLN A 148 8.07 -14.30 -9.15
C GLN A 148 9.19 -15.30 -8.88
N ARG A 149 9.54 -15.53 -7.62
CA ARG A 149 10.52 -16.56 -7.23
C ARG A 149 10.08 -17.95 -7.68
N GLU A 150 8.83 -18.33 -7.41
CA GLU A 150 8.28 -19.63 -7.81
C GLU A 150 8.37 -19.83 -9.33
N ILE A 151 8.01 -18.81 -10.12
CA ILE A 151 8.09 -18.86 -11.59
C ILE A 151 9.55 -18.96 -12.06
N ALA A 152 10.44 -18.11 -11.53
CA ALA A 152 11.83 -18.06 -11.94
C ALA A 152 12.56 -19.39 -11.65
N LEU A 153 12.35 -19.96 -10.46
CA LEU A 153 12.91 -21.28 -10.11
C LEU A 153 12.37 -22.39 -11.01
N SER A 154 11.08 -22.35 -11.38
CA SER A 154 10.48 -23.38 -12.24
C SER A 154 11.04 -23.37 -13.66
N VAL A 155 11.54 -22.24 -14.15
CA VAL A 155 12.20 -22.12 -15.45
C VAL A 155 13.73 -22.28 -15.37
N GLY A 156 14.27 -22.63 -14.19
CA GLY A 156 15.69 -22.93 -13.98
C GLY A 156 16.58 -21.73 -13.68
N GLU A 157 16.02 -20.56 -13.34
CA GLU A 157 16.83 -19.43 -12.89
C GLU A 157 17.47 -19.77 -11.53
N PRO A 158 18.81 -19.63 -11.35
CA PRO A 158 19.45 -20.00 -10.10
C PRO A 158 19.05 -19.07 -8.97
N PRO A 159 18.86 -19.60 -7.74
CA PRO A 159 18.64 -18.77 -6.56
C PRO A 159 19.90 -18.00 -6.20
N ALA A 160 19.72 -16.77 -5.70
CA ALA A 160 20.78 -15.90 -5.21
C ALA A 160 20.53 -15.55 -3.73
N THR A 161 20.16 -14.32 -3.41
CA THR A 161 20.05 -13.82 -2.04
C THR A 161 18.86 -14.45 -1.29
N LYS A 162 19.13 -15.19 -0.22
CA LYS A 162 18.12 -15.92 0.59
C LYS A 162 17.13 -16.73 -0.27
N GLY A 163 17.61 -17.30 -1.39
CA GLY A 163 16.81 -18.13 -2.28
C GLY A 163 15.94 -17.37 -3.28
N TYR A 164 16.05 -16.06 -3.38
CA TYR A 164 15.40 -15.26 -4.42
C TYR A 164 16.29 -15.12 -5.64
N PRO A 165 15.80 -15.49 -6.86
CA PRO A 165 16.52 -15.26 -8.11
C PRO A 165 16.69 -13.77 -8.43
N PRO A 166 17.71 -13.38 -9.23
CA PRO A 166 17.96 -11.98 -9.62
C PRO A 166 16.78 -11.29 -10.29
N SER A 167 15.98 -12.02 -11.08
CA SER A 167 14.81 -11.47 -11.75
C SER A 167 13.76 -10.89 -10.81
N VAL A 168 13.70 -11.37 -9.55
CA VAL A 168 12.79 -10.81 -8.53
C VAL A 168 13.15 -9.36 -8.24
N PHE A 169 14.45 -9.10 -7.99
CA PHE A 169 14.94 -7.76 -7.68
C PHE A 169 14.85 -6.80 -8.86
N ALA A 170 14.96 -7.30 -10.10
CA ALA A 170 14.77 -6.49 -11.30
C ALA A 170 13.29 -6.10 -11.52
N LYS A 171 12.34 -6.95 -11.13
CA LYS A 171 10.90 -6.69 -11.33
C LYS A 171 10.25 -5.83 -10.25
N LEU A 172 10.80 -5.78 -9.04
CA LEU A 172 10.26 -4.95 -7.96
C LEU A 172 10.26 -3.46 -8.31
N PRO A 173 11.40 -2.84 -8.74
CA PRO A 173 11.39 -1.45 -9.17
C PRO A 173 10.44 -1.21 -10.34
N ALA A 174 10.44 -2.08 -11.34
CA ALA A 174 9.58 -1.96 -12.51
C ALA A 174 8.07 -1.98 -12.15
N LEU A 175 7.69 -2.66 -11.07
CA LEU A 175 6.32 -2.65 -10.56
C LEU A 175 6.01 -1.33 -9.83
N VAL A 176 6.90 -0.91 -8.92
CA VAL A 176 6.70 0.25 -8.04
C VAL A 176 6.71 1.54 -8.83
N GLU A 177 7.60 1.68 -9.82
CA GLU A 177 7.74 2.89 -10.64
C GLU A 177 6.52 3.21 -11.53
N ARG A 178 5.57 2.29 -11.67
CA ARG A 178 4.30 2.55 -12.36
C ARG A 178 3.35 3.46 -11.58
N ALA A 179 3.50 3.52 -10.26
CA ALA A 179 2.79 4.49 -9.43
C ALA A 179 3.48 5.86 -9.49
N GLY A 180 2.77 6.91 -9.12
CA GLY A 180 3.29 8.27 -9.10
C GLY A 180 2.44 9.25 -9.89
N ASN A 181 2.98 10.44 -10.12
CA ASN A 181 2.30 11.50 -10.86
C ASN A 181 2.22 11.19 -12.35
N GLY A 182 1.10 11.51 -12.96
CA GLY A 182 0.94 11.57 -14.41
C GLY A 182 1.53 12.84 -15.02
N SER A 183 1.26 13.07 -16.32
CA SER A 183 1.56 14.32 -16.99
C SER A 183 0.64 15.46 -16.49
N ALA A 184 0.87 16.70 -16.95
CA ALA A 184 0.16 17.90 -16.48
C ALA A 184 -1.38 17.83 -16.58
N GLU A 185 -1.92 17.01 -17.48
CA GLU A 185 -3.37 16.83 -17.68
C GLU A 185 -3.90 15.55 -16.99
N GLN A 186 -3.03 14.72 -16.46
CA GLN A 186 -3.35 13.49 -15.76
C GLN A 186 -3.42 13.72 -14.25
N GLY A 187 -4.05 12.78 -13.55
CA GLY A 187 -4.04 12.74 -12.10
C GLY A 187 -2.79 12.07 -11.53
N SER A 188 -2.91 11.55 -10.33
CA SER A 188 -1.80 10.92 -9.61
C SER A 188 -2.18 9.53 -9.08
N ILE A 189 -1.17 8.68 -8.84
CA ILE A 189 -1.31 7.44 -8.08
C ILE A 189 -0.44 7.55 -6.84
N THR A 190 -1.06 7.79 -5.70
CA THR A 190 -0.42 7.60 -4.39
C THR A 190 -0.52 6.14 -4.02
N ALA A 191 0.60 5.48 -3.79
CA ALA A 191 0.63 4.05 -3.56
C ALA A 191 1.20 3.68 -2.18
N PHE A 192 0.53 2.77 -1.48
CA PHE A 192 1.07 2.07 -0.32
C PHE A 192 1.27 0.59 -0.68
N PHE A 193 2.52 0.19 -0.62
CA PHE A 193 2.93 -1.18 -0.83
C PHE A 193 3.21 -1.85 0.52
N THR A 194 2.46 -2.87 0.88
CA THR A 194 2.78 -3.61 2.10
C THR A 194 3.95 -4.54 1.87
N VAL A 195 4.79 -4.65 2.88
CA VAL A 195 5.93 -5.55 2.93
C VAL A 195 5.82 -6.38 4.20
N LEU A 196 5.70 -7.70 4.04
CA LEU A 196 5.62 -8.61 5.17
C LEU A 196 7.03 -8.88 5.69
N THR A 197 7.25 -8.61 6.97
CA THR A 197 8.52 -8.87 7.66
C THR A 197 8.33 -10.05 8.63
N GLU A 198 9.04 -11.16 8.38
CA GLU A 198 9.03 -12.29 9.29
C GLU A 198 9.85 -11.96 10.55
N GLY A 199 9.26 -12.12 11.74
CA GLY A 199 9.94 -11.83 13.00
C GLY A 199 10.39 -10.38 13.16
N ASP A 200 9.70 -9.44 12.49
CA ASP A 200 10.04 -8.01 12.43
C ASP A 200 11.46 -7.73 11.87
N ASP A 201 12.01 -8.69 11.09
CA ASP A 201 13.33 -8.57 10.43
C ASP A 201 13.24 -7.64 9.20
N LEU A 202 13.66 -6.40 9.40
CA LEU A 202 13.80 -5.41 8.32
C LEU A 202 15.00 -5.68 7.40
N GLN A 203 15.85 -6.67 7.70
CA GLN A 203 16.98 -7.09 6.87
C GLN A 203 16.63 -8.23 5.91
N ASP A 204 15.35 -8.62 5.84
CA ASP A 204 14.88 -9.49 4.76
C ASP A 204 15.18 -8.85 3.40
N PRO A 205 15.67 -9.62 2.40
CA PRO A 205 16.07 -9.07 1.10
C PRO A 205 14.97 -8.30 0.37
N ILE A 206 13.71 -8.73 0.52
CA ILE A 206 12.58 -8.03 -0.10
C ILE A 206 12.26 -6.74 0.66
N ALA A 207 12.36 -6.76 2.00
CA ALA A 207 12.20 -5.57 2.82
C ALA A 207 13.29 -4.54 2.51
N ASP A 208 14.53 -4.96 2.40
CA ASP A 208 15.65 -4.08 2.07
C ASP A 208 15.55 -3.52 0.65
N ALA A 209 15.28 -4.36 -0.35
CA ALA A 209 15.04 -3.92 -1.72
C ALA A 209 13.86 -2.95 -1.82
N SER A 210 12.76 -3.20 -1.10
CA SER A 210 11.60 -2.32 -1.07
C SER A 210 11.93 -0.95 -0.47
N ARG A 211 12.69 -0.90 0.63
CA ARG A 211 13.16 0.37 1.21
C ARG A 211 14.02 1.19 0.25
N ALA A 212 14.78 0.53 -0.60
CA ALA A 212 15.66 1.21 -1.55
C ALA A 212 14.88 1.92 -2.67
N ILE A 213 13.72 1.41 -3.07
CA ILE A 213 12.95 1.88 -4.24
C ILE A 213 11.73 2.74 -3.86
N LEU A 214 11.31 2.75 -2.60
CA LEU A 214 10.16 3.51 -2.11
C LEU A 214 10.57 4.90 -1.63
N ASP A 215 9.64 5.86 -1.68
CA ASP A 215 9.84 7.25 -1.26
C ASP A 215 9.84 7.42 0.27
N GLY A 216 9.34 6.42 0.96
CA GLY A 216 9.32 6.33 2.42
C GLY A 216 8.79 4.98 2.89
N HIS A 217 8.68 4.83 4.20
CA HIS A 217 8.07 3.65 4.80
C HIS A 217 7.54 3.91 6.20
N ILE A 218 6.43 3.26 6.51
CA ILE A 218 5.82 3.18 7.82
C ILE A 218 6.09 1.78 8.36
N VAL A 219 6.61 1.68 9.58
CA VAL A 219 6.87 0.41 10.27
C VAL A 219 5.84 0.21 11.36
N LEU A 220 5.13 -0.93 11.31
CA LEU A 220 4.27 -1.37 12.41
C LEU A 220 5.08 -2.26 13.36
N SER A 221 5.02 -1.95 14.65
CA SER A 221 5.77 -2.62 15.71
C SER A 221 4.91 -3.64 16.44
N ARG A 222 5.41 -4.86 16.56
CA ARG A 222 4.78 -5.91 17.38
C ARG A 222 4.79 -5.52 18.86
N GLU A 223 5.91 -4.97 19.35
CA GLU A 223 6.05 -4.54 20.74
C GLU A 223 4.96 -3.53 21.14
N MET A 224 4.68 -2.54 20.25
CA MET A 224 3.61 -1.57 20.48
C MET A 224 2.22 -2.22 20.40
N ALA A 225 2.01 -3.15 19.48
CA ALA A 225 0.75 -3.88 19.35
C ALA A 225 0.48 -4.75 20.59
N ASP A 226 1.49 -5.46 21.07
CA ASP A 226 1.40 -6.31 22.28
C ASP A 226 1.17 -5.46 23.55
N ALA A 227 1.69 -4.22 23.57
CA ALA A 227 1.39 -3.23 24.61
C ALA A 227 -0.01 -2.58 24.48
N GLY A 228 -0.80 -2.95 23.46
CA GLY A 228 -2.14 -2.38 23.21
C GLY A 228 -2.12 -0.98 22.60
N HIS A 229 -0.99 -0.51 22.11
CA HIS A 229 -0.86 0.80 21.45
C HIS A 229 -1.22 0.69 19.97
N TYR A 230 -2.33 1.31 19.56
CA TYR A 230 -2.80 1.32 18.17
C TYR A 230 -3.14 2.73 17.68
N PRO A 231 -2.84 3.06 16.39
CA PRO A 231 -2.09 2.24 15.45
C PRO A 231 -0.65 1.97 15.94
N ALA A 232 -0.15 0.77 15.76
CA ALA A 232 1.15 0.32 16.27
C ALA A 232 2.32 0.85 15.42
N ILE A 233 2.33 2.15 15.11
CA ILE A 233 3.31 2.80 14.23
C ILE A 233 4.57 3.16 15.02
N ASP A 234 5.69 2.53 14.66
CA ASP A 234 7.01 2.91 15.17
C ASP A 234 7.53 4.14 14.42
N VAL A 235 7.34 5.31 15.02
CA VAL A 235 7.74 6.61 14.44
C VAL A 235 9.26 6.72 14.26
N GLU A 236 10.06 6.07 15.11
CA GLU A 236 11.52 6.12 15.02
C GLU A 236 12.03 5.31 13.82
N LYS A 237 11.42 4.16 13.53
CA LYS A 237 11.78 3.31 12.41
C LYS A 237 11.10 3.72 11.09
N SER A 238 10.08 4.57 11.14
CA SER A 238 9.38 5.07 9.95
C SER A 238 10.11 6.26 9.34
N VAL A 239 10.18 6.35 8.01
CA VAL A 239 10.93 7.40 7.29
C VAL A 239 10.11 7.92 6.11
N SER A 240 10.11 9.23 5.91
CA SER A 240 9.65 9.88 4.67
C SER A 240 10.81 10.66 4.05
N ARG A 241 11.17 10.31 2.81
CA ARG A 241 12.22 11.01 2.05
C ARG A 241 11.71 12.30 1.41
N VAL A 242 10.41 12.38 1.22
CA VAL A 242 9.74 13.49 0.54
C VAL A 242 9.21 14.55 1.50
N MET A 243 9.12 14.25 2.80
CA MET A 243 8.62 15.20 3.80
C MET A 243 9.25 16.60 3.71
N PRO A 244 10.58 16.76 3.51
CA PRO A 244 11.18 18.10 3.39
C PRO A 244 10.72 18.88 2.15
N GLN A 245 10.18 18.19 1.14
CA GLN A 245 9.73 18.82 -0.12
C GLN A 245 8.26 19.23 -0.08
N ILE A 246 7.47 18.65 0.85
CA ILE A 246 6.01 18.78 0.89
C ILE A 246 5.51 19.45 2.17
N THR A 247 6.38 19.70 3.15
CA THR A 247 6.04 20.33 4.42
C THR A 247 6.88 21.59 4.64
N THR A 248 6.46 22.42 5.59
CA THR A 248 7.21 23.60 5.99
C THR A 248 8.49 23.25 6.77
N GLU A 249 9.49 24.13 6.77
CA GLU A 249 10.71 23.95 7.58
C GLU A 249 10.39 23.76 9.07
N GLU A 250 9.41 24.48 9.58
CA GLU A 250 8.92 24.38 10.96
C GLU A 250 8.42 22.94 11.24
N HIS A 251 7.63 22.37 10.36
CA HIS A 251 7.15 21.00 10.49
C HIS A 251 8.31 19.99 10.52
N VAL A 252 9.30 20.17 9.65
CA VAL A 252 10.50 19.32 9.62
C VAL A 252 11.28 19.41 10.93
N LEU A 253 11.43 20.63 11.49
CA LEU A 253 12.11 20.85 12.78
C LEU A 253 11.34 20.21 13.93
N MET A 254 10.02 20.39 13.98
CA MET A 254 9.16 19.76 14.99
C MET A 254 9.20 18.22 14.91
N SER A 255 9.16 17.66 13.71
CA SER A 255 9.30 16.21 13.50
C SER A 255 10.62 15.67 14.05
N LYS A 256 11.74 16.39 13.82
CA LYS A 256 13.05 16.01 14.37
C LYS A 256 13.05 16.08 15.91
N ALA A 257 12.46 17.13 16.49
CA ALA A 257 12.38 17.27 17.93
C ALA A 257 11.56 16.14 18.58
N VAL A 258 10.39 15.81 18.00
CA VAL A 258 9.55 14.70 18.49
C VAL A 258 10.34 13.36 18.43
N ARG A 259 11.03 13.07 17.33
CA ARG A 259 11.86 11.86 17.22
C ARG A 259 12.97 11.82 18.26
N GLN A 260 13.60 12.96 18.52
CA GLN A 260 14.66 13.05 19.54
C GLN A 260 14.11 12.76 20.93
N VAL A 261 12.95 13.32 21.29
CA VAL A 261 12.29 13.06 22.58
C VAL A 261 11.93 11.57 22.69
N LEU A 262 11.32 10.96 21.66
CA LEU A 262 10.96 9.55 21.66
C LEU A 262 12.21 8.66 21.85
N SER A 263 13.30 8.98 21.15
CA SER A 263 14.57 8.24 21.28
C SER A 263 15.17 8.34 22.69
N ILE A 264 15.10 9.51 23.30
CA ILE A 264 15.56 9.71 24.69
C ILE A 264 14.67 8.91 25.65
N CYS A 265 13.33 8.98 25.51
CA CYS A 265 12.41 8.21 26.34
C CYS A 265 12.66 6.70 26.23
N ARG A 266 12.84 6.19 25.02
CA ARG A 266 13.13 4.75 24.79
C ARG A 266 14.45 4.33 25.43
N LYS A 267 15.53 5.13 25.30
CA LYS A 267 16.83 4.84 25.91
C LYS A 267 16.81 4.85 27.43
N ASN A 268 15.88 5.56 28.04
CA ASN A 268 15.75 5.67 29.49
C ASN A 268 14.54 4.91 30.04
N GLN A 269 13.91 4.06 29.23
CA GLN A 269 12.68 3.36 29.63
C GLN A 269 12.88 2.51 30.90
N ASP A 270 14.03 1.86 31.02
CA ASP A 270 14.37 1.06 32.22
C ASP A 270 14.49 1.95 33.46
N LEU A 271 15.08 3.15 33.35
CA LEU A 271 15.20 4.10 34.44
C LEU A 271 13.83 4.63 34.88
N VAL A 272 12.98 4.96 33.91
CA VAL A 272 11.60 5.39 34.18
C VAL A 272 10.78 4.29 34.85
N SER A 273 10.97 3.03 34.46
CA SER A 273 10.24 1.87 35.01
C SER A 273 10.59 1.61 36.48
N ILE A 274 11.80 1.92 36.91
CA ILE A 274 12.26 1.79 38.32
C ILE A 274 12.09 3.06 39.13
N GLY A 275 11.51 4.13 38.55
CA GLY A 275 11.22 5.38 39.23
C GLY A 275 12.47 6.26 39.50
N ALA A 276 13.51 6.11 38.71
CA ALA A 276 14.77 6.87 38.81
C ALA A 276 14.76 8.13 37.93
#